data_421a1d84a1422ce38415f381d1d98d5a
#
_entry.id   421a1d84a1422ce38415f381d1d98d5a
#
_cell.length_a   1.000
_cell.length_b   1.000
_cell.length_c   1.000
_cell.angle_alpha   90.00
_cell.angle_beta   90.00
_cell.angle_gamma   90.00
#
_symmetry.space_group_name_H-M   'P 1'
#
loop_
_entity.id
_entity.type
_entity.pdbx_description
1 polymer ?
#
loop_
_entity_poly.entity_id
_entity_poly.type
_entity_poly.pdbx_seq_one_letter_code
_entity_poly.pdbx_strand_id
1 'polypeptide(L)'
;MIFPVIDMAATGSVIKALREHNGYSVQDVQEYFGFDQPQAIYKWQRGETLPTVDNLYALSTLLGALIKDILVPTSYTVYSQFGGHNQDRSERVKLARKRREDKKHNHGADR
;
A
#
# COMPACT_ATOMS: atom_id res chain seq x y z
N MET A 1 -13.01 -18.39 11.48
CA MET A 1 -12.87 -17.47 10.35
C MET A 1 -11.65 -16.58 10.52
N ILE A 2 -10.92 -16.40 9.48
CA ILE A 2 -9.71 -15.57 9.51
C ILE A 2 -9.92 -14.40 8.55
N PHE A 3 -9.53 -13.23 8.98
CA PHE A 3 -9.63 -12.05 8.15
C PHE A 3 -8.22 -11.53 7.83
N PRO A 4 -8.09 -10.73 6.79
CA PRO A 4 -6.77 -10.22 6.39
C PRO A 4 -6.13 -9.37 7.49
N VAL A 5 -4.83 -9.49 7.58
CA VAL A 5 -4.00 -8.69 8.47
C VAL A 5 -2.99 -7.97 7.59
N ILE A 6 -2.65 -6.76 7.94
CA ILE A 6 -1.69 -5.99 7.15
C ILE A 6 -0.29 -6.52 7.40
N ASP A 7 0.43 -6.79 6.31
CA ASP A 7 1.84 -7.13 6.34
C ASP A 7 2.61 -5.82 6.48
N MET A 8 3.08 -5.55 7.68
CA MET A 8 3.71 -4.26 7.99
C MET A 8 5.03 -4.07 7.26
N ALA A 9 5.82 -5.12 7.13
CA ALA A 9 7.10 -5.04 6.43
C ALA A 9 6.90 -4.77 4.95
N ALA A 10 5.98 -5.50 4.33
CA ALA A 10 5.68 -5.30 2.91
C ALA A 10 5.08 -3.91 2.66
N THR A 11 4.19 -3.46 3.54
CA THR A 11 3.61 -2.12 3.44
C THR A 11 4.69 -1.05 3.56
N GLY A 12 5.62 -1.22 4.49
CA GLY A 12 6.74 -0.29 4.65
C GLY A 12 7.60 -0.22 3.39
N SER A 13 7.84 -1.37 2.76
CA SER A 13 8.58 -1.42 1.49
C SER A 13 7.84 -0.68 0.38
N VAL A 14 6.53 -0.79 0.33
CA VAL A 14 5.73 -0.07 -0.67
C VAL A 14 5.82 1.43 -0.43
N ILE A 15 5.71 1.88 0.82
CA ILE A 15 5.82 3.30 1.14
C ILE A 15 7.18 3.84 0.68
N LYS A 16 8.24 3.12 0.97
CA LYS A 16 9.58 3.52 0.55
C LYS A 16 9.71 3.56 -0.96
N ALA A 17 9.23 2.53 -1.64
CA ALA A 17 9.30 2.45 -3.10
C ALA A 17 8.52 3.57 -3.77
N LEU A 18 7.33 3.86 -3.28
CA LEU A 18 6.51 4.94 -3.83
C LEU A 18 7.14 6.31 -3.57
N ARG A 19 7.73 6.50 -2.39
CA ARG A 19 8.46 7.72 -2.09
C ARG A 19 9.60 7.93 -3.09
N GLU A 20 10.41 6.89 -3.28
CA GLU A 20 11.54 6.96 -4.20
C GLU A 20 11.10 7.15 -5.64
N HIS A 21 10.04 6.45 -6.03
CA HIS A 21 9.49 6.58 -7.38
C HIS A 21 9.03 8.01 -7.67
N ASN A 22 8.50 8.69 -6.68
CA ASN A 22 8.06 10.08 -6.83
C ASN A 22 9.21 11.09 -6.67
N GLY A 23 10.40 10.62 -6.37
CA GLY A 23 11.56 11.49 -6.21
C GLY A 23 11.61 12.23 -4.89
N TYR A 24 10.87 11.78 -3.89
CA TYR A 24 10.86 12.43 -2.58
C TYR A 24 11.91 11.83 -1.66
N SER A 25 12.65 12.69 -0.99
CA SER A 25 13.52 12.26 0.11
C SER A 25 12.67 12.06 1.36
N VAL A 26 13.26 11.41 2.37
CA VAL A 26 12.60 11.31 3.68
C VAL A 26 12.35 12.71 4.24
N GLN A 27 13.29 13.63 4.04
CA GLN A 27 13.11 14.99 4.48
C GLN A 27 11.93 15.68 3.81
N ASP A 28 11.72 15.44 2.52
CA ASP A 28 10.56 15.98 1.81
C ASP A 28 9.26 15.51 2.45
N VAL A 29 9.18 14.24 2.78
CA VAL A 29 7.99 13.67 3.41
C VAL A 29 7.82 14.25 4.81
N GLN A 30 8.92 14.36 5.56
CA GLN A 30 8.90 14.97 6.88
C GLN A 30 8.33 16.39 6.83
N GLU A 31 8.77 17.17 5.88
CA GLU A 31 8.29 18.55 5.72
C GLU A 31 6.81 18.60 5.32
N TYR A 32 6.41 17.69 4.44
CA TYR A 32 5.01 17.61 4.03
C TYR A 32 4.09 17.38 5.23
N PHE A 33 4.50 16.51 6.15
CA PHE A 33 3.72 16.21 7.34
C PHE A 33 3.89 17.23 8.46
N GLY A 34 4.93 18.06 8.39
CA GLY A 34 5.24 18.99 9.48
C GLY A 34 5.80 18.29 10.70
N PHE A 35 6.44 17.14 10.53
CA PHE A 35 7.05 16.43 11.65
C PHE A 35 8.37 17.08 12.07
N ASP A 36 8.59 17.18 13.38
CA ASP A 36 9.84 17.70 13.89
C ASP A 36 11.01 16.78 13.60
N GLN A 37 10.75 15.47 13.49
CA GLN A 37 11.77 14.46 13.32
C GLN A 37 11.31 13.44 12.29
N PRO A 38 12.22 12.75 11.61
CA PRO A 38 11.84 11.78 10.57
C PRO A 38 11.56 10.38 11.09
N GLN A 39 11.61 10.15 12.40
CA GLN A 39 11.53 8.81 12.97
C GLN A 39 10.26 8.06 12.55
N ALA A 40 9.13 8.73 12.52
CA ALA A 40 7.87 8.08 12.16
C ALA A 40 7.96 7.49 10.76
N ILE A 41 8.54 8.24 9.82
CA ILE A 41 8.67 7.81 8.43
C ILE A 41 9.56 6.58 8.34
N TYR A 42 10.69 6.59 9.03
CA TYR A 42 11.58 5.43 9.06
C TYR A 42 10.92 4.22 9.69
N LYS A 43 10.13 4.41 10.75
CA LYS A 43 9.39 3.31 11.37
C LYS A 43 8.37 2.72 10.41
N TRP A 44 7.68 3.55 9.63
CA TRP A 44 6.76 3.06 8.61
C TRP A 44 7.51 2.20 7.59
N GLN A 45 8.63 2.70 7.09
CA GLN A 45 9.39 2.00 6.06
C GLN A 45 9.98 0.68 6.54
N ARG A 46 10.33 0.61 7.83
CA ARG A 46 10.86 -0.63 8.40
C ARG A 46 9.78 -1.61 8.83
N GLY A 47 8.53 -1.20 8.76
CA GLY A 47 7.43 -2.07 9.19
C GLY A 47 7.29 -2.16 10.71
N GLU A 48 7.83 -1.20 11.44
CA GLU A 48 7.69 -1.17 12.90
C GLU A 48 6.35 -0.65 13.34
N THR A 49 5.84 0.34 12.64
CA THR A 49 4.52 0.92 12.90
C THR A 49 3.85 1.22 11.57
N LEU A 50 2.53 1.30 11.60
CA LEU A 50 1.77 1.77 10.45
C LEU A 50 1.43 3.24 10.65
N PRO A 51 1.28 4.01 9.57
CA PRO A 51 0.75 5.36 9.69
C PRO A 51 -0.64 5.32 10.31
N THR A 52 -1.00 6.35 11.06
CA THR A 52 -2.38 6.52 11.49
C THR A 52 -3.26 6.70 10.25
N VAL A 53 -4.57 6.56 10.43
CA VAL A 53 -5.51 6.69 9.31
C VAL A 53 -5.34 8.05 8.62
N ASP A 54 -5.20 9.12 9.40
CA ASP A 54 -5.02 10.45 8.84
C ASP A 54 -3.72 10.54 8.04
N ASN A 55 -2.64 10.01 8.58
CA ASN A 55 -1.34 10.06 7.91
C ASN A 55 -1.34 9.16 6.67
N LEU A 56 -2.04 8.04 6.73
CA LEU A 56 -2.16 7.16 5.59
C LEU A 56 -2.91 7.84 4.43
N TYR A 57 -3.97 8.56 4.75
CA TYR A 57 -4.70 9.30 3.74
C TYR A 57 -3.81 10.39 3.11
N ALA A 58 -3.08 11.12 3.95
CA ALA A 58 -2.15 12.14 3.46
C ALA A 58 -1.05 11.53 2.61
N LEU A 59 -0.53 10.37 3.00
CA LEU A 59 0.45 9.65 2.20
C LEU A 59 -0.11 9.26 0.84
N SER A 60 -1.33 8.76 0.80
CA SER A 60 -1.94 8.37 -0.47
C SER A 60 -2.03 9.58 -1.41
N THR A 61 -2.34 10.73 -0.88
CA THR A 61 -2.39 11.97 -1.66
C THR A 61 -0.99 12.36 -2.16
N LEU A 62 -0.03 12.36 -1.27
CA LEU A 62 1.35 12.75 -1.61
C LEU A 62 1.95 11.80 -2.63
N LEU A 63 1.77 10.51 -2.44
CA LEU A 63 2.41 9.49 -3.27
C LEU A 63 1.61 9.17 -4.53
N GLY A 64 0.40 9.71 -4.66
CA GLY A 64 -0.43 9.45 -5.82
C GLY A 64 -0.88 8.00 -5.93
N ALA A 65 -1.12 7.35 -4.81
CA ALA A 65 -1.51 5.94 -4.75
C ALA A 65 -2.75 5.79 -3.90
N LEU A 66 -3.55 4.79 -4.20
CA LEU A 66 -4.71 4.48 -3.37
C LEU A 66 -4.26 3.85 -2.06
N ILE A 67 -5.00 4.08 -1.00
CA ILE A 67 -4.69 3.50 0.31
C ILE A 67 -4.59 1.98 0.20
N LYS A 68 -5.50 1.35 -0.52
CA LYS A 68 -5.48 -0.10 -0.69
C LYS A 68 -4.27 -0.60 -1.47
N ASP A 69 -3.61 0.26 -2.22
CA ASP A 69 -2.40 -0.10 -2.95
C ASP A 69 -1.15 0.14 -2.09
N ILE A 70 -1.27 0.90 -1.04
CA ILE A 70 -0.19 1.11 -0.06
C ILE A 70 -0.18 -0.03 0.96
N LEU A 71 -1.36 -0.38 1.47
CA LEU A 71 -1.51 -1.42 2.48
C LEU A 71 -1.45 -2.79 1.83
N VAL A 72 -0.50 -3.61 2.27
CA VAL A 72 -0.30 -4.95 1.73
C VAL A 72 -0.86 -5.95 2.74
N PRO A 73 -1.88 -6.74 2.38
CA PRO A 73 -2.40 -7.74 3.29
C PRO A 73 -1.48 -8.95 3.33
N THR A 74 -1.48 -9.64 4.46
CA THR A 74 -0.77 -10.91 4.55
C THR A 74 -1.34 -11.88 3.54
N SER A 75 -0.44 -12.62 2.90
CA SER A 75 -0.85 -13.66 1.98
C SER A 75 -1.03 -14.95 2.76
N TYR A 76 -2.20 -15.57 2.66
CA TYR A 76 -2.44 -16.86 3.28
C TYR A 76 -3.59 -17.55 2.58
N THR A 77 -3.65 -18.86 2.80
CA THR A 77 -4.52 -19.70 2.02
C THR A 77 -5.83 -20.04 2.72
N VAL A 78 -6.21 -19.26 3.71
CA VAL A 78 -7.42 -19.49 4.47
C VAL A 78 -8.65 -19.64 3.60
N TYR A 79 -8.63 -19.04 2.44
CA TYR A 79 -9.75 -19.02 1.52
C TYR A 79 -10.03 -20.39 0.90
N SER A 80 -9.01 -21.22 0.79
CA SER A 80 -9.19 -22.55 0.22
C SER A 80 -10.07 -23.43 1.08
N GLN A 81 -10.31 -23.04 2.32
CA GLN A 81 -11.18 -23.79 3.23
C GLN A 81 -12.66 -23.54 2.96
N PHE A 82 -12.97 -22.56 2.15
CA PHE A 82 -14.36 -22.16 1.87
C PHE A 82 -14.66 -22.42 0.41
N GLY A 83 -14.78 -23.71 0.06
CA GLY A 83 -14.95 -24.11 -1.33
C GLY A 83 -16.04 -23.39 -2.08
N GLY A 84 -17.15 -23.10 -1.42
CA GLY A 84 -18.26 -22.39 -2.05
C GLY A 84 -17.96 -20.97 -2.48
N HIS A 85 -16.88 -20.41 -1.98
CA HIS A 85 -16.50 -19.03 -2.28
C HIS A 85 -15.30 -18.89 -3.20
N ASN A 86 -14.68 -20.00 -3.53
CA ASN A 86 -13.44 -19.96 -4.29
C ASN A 86 -13.58 -19.30 -5.65
N GLN A 87 -14.66 -19.59 -6.33
CA GLN A 87 -14.88 -19.07 -7.67
C GLN A 87 -15.03 -17.55 -7.66
N ASP A 88 -15.84 -17.05 -6.74
CA ASP A 88 -16.04 -15.60 -6.61
C ASP A 88 -14.72 -14.89 -6.30
N ARG A 89 -13.91 -15.50 -5.47
CA ARG A 89 -12.62 -14.94 -5.11
C ARG A 89 -11.67 -14.91 -6.30
N SER A 90 -11.66 -15.98 -7.07
CA SER A 90 -10.82 -16.04 -8.27
C SER A 90 -11.17 -14.92 -9.22
N GLU A 91 -12.44 -14.65 -9.40
CA GLU A 91 -12.87 -13.57 -10.26
C GLU A 91 -12.46 -12.20 -9.72
N ARG A 92 -12.60 -12.00 -8.42
CA ARG A 92 -12.15 -10.74 -7.80
C ARG A 92 -10.66 -10.51 -8.01
N VAL A 93 -9.87 -11.56 -7.84
CA VAL A 93 -8.42 -11.47 -8.04
C VAL A 93 -8.11 -11.15 -9.49
N LYS A 94 -8.79 -11.79 -10.42
CA LYS A 94 -8.61 -11.53 -11.84
C LYS A 94 -8.96 -10.09 -12.19
N LEU A 95 -10.06 -9.58 -11.66
CA LEU A 95 -10.48 -8.20 -11.89
C LEU A 95 -9.46 -7.22 -11.31
N ALA A 96 -8.94 -7.51 -10.12
CA ALA A 96 -7.95 -6.65 -9.49
C ALA A 96 -6.66 -6.61 -10.31
N ARG A 97 -6.22 -7.76 -10.84
CA ARG A 97 -5.05 -7.82 -11.71
C ARG A 97 -5.27 -7.02 -12.98
N LYS A 98 -6.42 -7.19 -13.60
CA LYS A 98 -6.74 -6.47 -14.81
C LYS A 98 -6.72 -4.97 -14.59
N ARG A 99 -7.28 -4.50 -13.48
CA ARG A 99 -7.25 -3.08 -13.17
C ARG A 99 -5.83 -2.56 -12.95
N ARG A 100 -4.97 -3.36 -12.33
CA ARG A 100 -3.57 -2.97 -12.15
C ARG A 100 -2.85 -2.88 -13.48
N GLU A 101 -3.08 -3.82 -14.37
CA GLU A 101 -2.47 -3.80 -15.69
C GLU A 101 -2.93 -2.60 -16.48
N ASP A 102 -4.22 -2.29 -16.43
CA ASP A 102 -4.78 -1.11 -17.09
C ASP A 102 -4.14 0.16 -16.52
N LYS A 103 -3.95 0.22 -15.21
CA LYS A 103 -3.27 1.36 -14.59
C LYS A 103 -1.84 1.49 -15.06
N LYS A 104 -1.14 0.37 -15.21
CA LYS A 104 0.24 0.41 -15.71
C LYS A 104 0.30 0.91 -17.14
N HIS A 105 -0.64 0.53 -17.98
CA HIS A 105 -0.72 1.02 -19.33
C HIS A 105 -0.96 2.52 -19.40
N ASN A 106 -1.82 3.01 -18.53
CA ASN A 106 -2.19 4.42 -18.51
C ASN A 106 -1.27 5.27 -17.66
N HIS A 107 -0.42 4.64 -16.88
CA HIS A 107 0.41 5.33 -15.91
C HIS A 107 1.30 6.41 -16.54
N GLY A 108 1.91 6.10 -17.66
CA GLY A 108 2.77 7.06 -18.36
C GLY A 108 1.99 8.27 -18.87
N ALA A 109 0.76 8.06 -19.28
CA ALA A 109 -0.07 9.14 -19.80
C ALA A 109 -0.57 10.06 -18.68
N ASP A 110 -0.75 9.53 -17.48
CA ASP A 110 -1.24 10.29 -16.35
C ASP A 110 -0.14 11.07 -15.63
N ARG A 111 1.08 10.82 -15.97
CA ARG A 111 2.23 11.47 -15.36
C ARG A 111 2.86 12.45 -16.32
#